data_511932d4146fdbfdd8652ce0c101b5bd
#
_entry.id   511932d4146fdbfdd8652ce0c101b5bd
#
_cell.length_a   1.000
_cell.length_b   1.000
_cell.length_c   1.000
_cell.angle_alpha   90.00
_cell.angle_beta   90.00
_cell.angle_gamma   90.00
#
_symmetry.space_group_name_H-M   'P 1'
#
loop_
_entity.id
_entity.type
_entity.pdbx_description
1 polymer ?
#
loop_
_entity_poly.entity_id
_entity_poly.type
_entity_poly.pdbx_seq_one_letter_code
_entity_poly.pdbx_strand_id
1 'polypeptide(L)'
;FHEKEPDIAIGDILLPGMGGLEMIKKIRETNSTCRILITSSVSDVATILKAVDLDIANYIVKPIDTDDFEEKLTRIGQSIMEEKTASEPAPTFDLTHKKETEEEIRKAFIKILKEKSGKGPRDAAVFISRDTIEISVYGVLSLSEKVLLKNIKNIGHVEETHRLFYHAIEKEITDMTKDLTGTPVELGTIKVNAFKDREVARFRILRY
;
A
#
# COMPACT_ATOMS: atom_id res chain seq x y z
N PHE A 1 -16.23 20.48 1.24
CA PHE A 1 -16.42 19.09 0.79
C PHE A 1 -17.88 18.88 0.35
N HIS A 2 -18.84 19.20 1.19
CA HIS A 2 -20.28 18.97 0.95
C HIS A 2 -20.86 19.65 -0.28
N GLU A 3 -20.32 20.79 -0.70
CA GLU A 3 -20.80 21.52 -1.88
C GLU A 3 -20.36 20.92 -3.22
N LYS A 4 -19.26 20.17 -3.24
CA LYS A 4 -18.62 19.70 -4.48
C LYS A 4 -18.67 18.18 -4.67
N GLU A 5 -18.91 17.42 -3.62
CA GLU A 5 -18.92 15.94 -3.61
C GLU A 5 -17.81 15.31 -4.49
N PRO A 6 -16.54 15.58 -4.20
CA PRO A 6 -15.44 15.15 -5.07
C PRO A 6 -15.32 13.62 -5.09
N ASP A 7 -14.99 13.07 -6.24
CA ASP A 7 -14.65 11.64 -6.37
C ASP A 7 -13.36 11.28 -5.65
N ILE A 8 -12.39 12.22 -5.60
CA ILE A 8 -11.09 12.05 -4.97
C ILE A 8 -10.83 13.23 -4.03
N ALA A 9 -10.42 12.92 -2.80
CA ALA A 9 -9.92 13.90 -1.85
C ALA A 9 -8.46 13.60 -1.52
N ILE A 10 -7.61 14.63 -1.55
CA ILE A 10 -6.19 14.53 -1.18
C ILE A 10 -5.98 15.41 0.06
N GLY A 11 -5.41 14.84 1.10
CA GLY A 11 -5.19 15.56 2.36
C GLY A 11 -3.92 15.16 3.08
N ASP A 12 -3.51 16.01 4.04
CA ASP A 12 -2.42 15.71 4.97
C ASP A 12 -2.99 15.24 6.32
N ILE A 13 -2.29 14.33 6.98
CA ILE A 13 -2.63 13.95 8.37
C ILE A 13 -2.37 15.11 9.32
N LEU A 14 -1.28 15.85 9.10
CA LEU A 14 -0.88 16.99 9.93
C LEU A 14 -1.47 18.28 9.39
N LEU A 15 -2.75 18.51 9.64
CA LEU A 15 -3.41 19.76 9.30
C LEU A 15 -3.56 20.65 10.54
N PRO A 16 -3.39 21.99 10.41
CA PRO A 16 -3.66 22.91 11.51
C PRO A 16 -5.18 22.94 11.80
N GLY A 17 -5.53 22.87 13.06
CA GLY A 17 -6.93 22.85 13.52
C GLY A 17 -7.51 21.46 13.58
N MET A 18 -8.19 21.01 12.54
CA MET A 18 -8.74 19.66 12.46
C MET A 18 -7.69 18.69 11.93
N GLY A 19 -7.35 17.64 12.69
CA GLY A 19 -6.42 16.61 12.24
C GLY A 19 -6.95 15.85 11.02
N GLY A 20 -6.02 15.43 10.12
CA GLY A 20 -6.41 14.73 8.89
C GLY A 20 -7.23 13.46 9.13
N LEU A 21 -6.94 12.69 10.18
CA LEU A 21 -7.75 11.51 10.55
C LEU A 21 -9.18 11.88 10.95
N GLU A 22 -9.36 13.02 11.64
CA GLU A 22 -10.70 13.50 11.99
C GLU A 22 -11.46 13.99 10.75
N MET A 23 -10.76 14.65 9.84
CA MET A 23 -11.32 15.04 8.53
C MET A 23 -11.82 13.81 7.75
N ILE A 24 -11.02 12.74 7.69
CA ILE A 24 -11.40 11.51 7.01
C ILE A 24 -12.68 10.92 7.63
N LYS A 25 -12.75 10.84 8.97
CA LYS A 25 -13.94 10.36 9.67
C LYS A 25 -15.20 11.14 9.27
N LYS A 26 -15.12 12.46 9.27
CA LYS A 26 -16.24 13.32 8.86
C LYS A 26 -16.62 13.12 7.39
N ILE A 27 -15.66 12.90 6.50
CA ILE A 27 -15.94 12.56 5.11
C ILE A 27 -16.69 11.23 5.04
N ARG A 28 -16.26 10.21 5.78
CA ARG A 28 -16.90 8.89 5.78
C ARG A 28 -18.31 8.89 6.35
N GLU A 29 -18.62 9.79 7.28
CA GLU A 29 -20.00 9.97 7.80
C GLU A 29 -20.98 10.47 6.73
N THR A 30 -20.50 11.20 5.73
CA THR A 30 -21.33 11.86 4.71
C THR A 30 -21.14 11.31 3.30
N ASN A 31 -19.99 10.75 3.00
CA ASN A 31 -19.67 10.18 1.70
C ASN A 31 -18.73 8.96 1.85
N SER A 32 -19.29 7.77 1.66
CA SER A 32 -18.57 6.52 1.75
C SER A 32 -17.79 6.17 0.46
N THR A 33 -18.12 6.79 -0.67
CA THR A 33 -17.57 6.46 -2.00
C THR A 33 -16.36 7.31 -2.41
N CYS A 34 -16.17 8.49 -1.79
CA CYS A 34 -15.03 9.35 -2.08
C CYS A 34 -13.69 8.61 -1.84
N ARG A 35 -12.83 8.57 -2.83
CA ARG A 35 -11.49 8.00 -2.70
C ARG A 35 -10.56 9.00 -1.99
N ILE A 36 -10.00 8.61 -0.86
CA ILE A 36 -9.15 9.48 -0.05
C ILE A 36 -7.69 9.05 -0.21
N LEU A 37 -6.87 9.97 -0.73
CA LEU A 37 -5.41 9.81 -0.80
C LEU A 37 -4.77 10.68 0.27
N ILE A 38 -4.02 10.08 1.17
CA ILE A 38 -3.33 10.80 2.25
C ILE A 38 -1.87 11.01 1.90
N THR A 39 -1.41 12.25 2.07
CA THR A 39 0.01 12.60 2.05
C THR A 39 0.44 13.02 3.44
N SER A 40 1.56 12.55 3.97
CA SER A 40 2.02 12.97 5.29
C SER A 40 3.52 12.83 5.48
N SER A 41 4.11 13.67 6.32
CA SER A 41 5.47 13.52 6.84
C SER A 41 5.56 12.43 7.92
N VAL A 42 4.43 11.97 8.44
CA VAL A 42 4.38 10.90 9.43
C VAL A 42 4.64 9.56 8.72
N SER A 43 5.72 8.91 9.12
CA SER A 43 6.05 7.53 8.70
C SER A 43 5.78 6.52 9.80
N ASP A 44 5.13 6.96 10.87
CA ASP A 44 4.72 6.10 11.97
C ASP A 44 3.59 5.17 11.53
N VAL A 45 3.86 3.89 11.67
CA VAL A 45 2.97 2.83 11.19
C VAL A 45 1.63 2.83 11.92
N ALA A 46 1.62 3.13 13.22
CA ALA A 46 0.37 3.18 13.97
C ALA A 46 -0.59 4.24 13.42
N THR A 47 -0.05 5.36 12.94
CA THR A 47 -0.84 6.41 12.30
C THR A 47 -1.32 6.01 10.91
N ILE A 48 -0.45 5.31 10.15
CA ILE A 48 -0.83 4.76 8.83
C ILE A 48 -1.95 3.75 8.99
N LEU A 49 -1.84 2.81 9.92
CA LEU A 49 -2.88 1.81 10.19
C LEU A 49 -4.22 2.45 10.59
N LYS A 50 -4.21 3.50 11.42
CA LYS A 50 -5.43 4.26 11.75
C LYS A 50 -6.07 4.91 10.52
N ALA A 51 -5.26 5.38 9.56
CA ALA A 51 -5.79 5.92 8.33
C ALA A 51 -6.39 4.81 7.44
N VAL A 52 -5.74 3.64 7.37
CA VAL A 52 -6.27 2.43 6.68
C VAL A 52 -7.63 2.04 7.27
N ASP A 53 -7.74 2.06 8.60
CA ASP A 53 -9.00 1.78 9.30
C ASP A 53 -10.16 2.71 8.92
N LEU A 54 -9.85 3.86 8.35
CA LEU A 54 -10.81 4.84 7.84
C LEU A 54 -11.10 4.69 6.34
N ASP A 55 -10.73 3.56 5.75
CA ASP A 55 -10.96 3.24 4.35
C ASP A 55 -10.37 4.28 3.38
N ILE A 56 -9.11 4.66 3.57
CA ILE A 56 -8.40 5.48 2.61
C ILE A 56 -8.00 4.65 1.37
N ALA A 57 -8.00 5.29 0.21
CA ALA A 57 -7.61 4.64 -1.04
C ALA A 57 -6.10 4.39 -1.11
N ASN A 58 -5.30 5.32 -0.62
CA ASN A 58 -3.85 5.15 -0.54
C ASN A 58 -3.18 6.18 0.39
N TYR A 59 -1.88 5.97 0.64
CA TYR A 59 -1.05 6.79 1.51
C TYR A 59 0.31 7.08 0.87
N ILE A 60 0.80 8.32 0.99
CA ILE A 60 2.10 8.75 0.46
C ILE A 60 2.88 9.45 1.55
N VAL A 61 4.10 8.98 1.79
CA VAL A 61 5.02 9.61 2.76
C VAL A 61 5.78 10.75 2.08
N LYS A 62 5.81 11.93 2.71
CA LYS A 62 6.62 13.06 2.25
C LYS A 62 8.12 12.82 2.52
N PRO A 63 9.04 13.29 1.65
CA PRO A 63 8.78 14.08 0.44
C PRO A 63 8.06 13.26 -0.62
N ILE A 64 7.11 13.90 -1.33
CA ILE A 64 6.30 13.25 -2.35
C ILE A 64 7.20 12.90 -3.52
N ASP A 65 7.25 11.62 -3.86
CA ASP A 65 7.79 11.13 -5.12
C ASP A 65 6.72 11.37 -6.19
N THR A 66 7.05 12.15 -7.21
CA THR A 66 6.10 12.58 -8.23
C THR A 66 5.56 11.39 -9.03
N ASP A 67 6.43 10.43 -9.37
CA ASP A 67 6.05 9.27 -10.15
C ASP A 67 5.12 8.34 -9.33
N ASP A 68 5.43 8.13 -8.05
CA ASP A 68 4.58 7.35 -7.13
C ASP A 68 3.22 8.05 -6.92
N PHE A 69 3.21 9.39 -6.85
CA PHE A 69 1.97 10.17 -6.72
C PHE A 69 1.10 10.06 -7.97
N GLU A 70 1.67 10.30 -9.15
CA GLU A 70 0.96 10.22 -10.43
C GLU A 70 0.41 8.81 -10.69
N GLU A 71 1.20 7.77 -10.41
CA GLU A 71 0.77 6.39 -10.57
C GLU A 71 -0.42 6.07 -9.67
N LYS A 72 -0.37 6.45 -8.38
CA LYS A 72 -1.47 6.21 -7.44
C LYS A 72 -2.72 6.98 -7.82
N LEU A 73 -2.57 8.24 -8.22
CA LEU A 73 -3.69 9.07 -8.64
C LEU A 73 -4.35 8.53 -9.93
N THR A 74 -3.54 8.11 -10.91
CA THR A 74 -4.03 7.51 -12.15
C THR A 74 -4.82 6.24 -11.87
N ARG A 75 -4.33 5.36 -10.99
CA ARG A 75 -5.04 4.13 -10.63
C ARG A 75 -6.37 4.41 -9.94
N ILE A 76 -6.39 5.36 -9.00
CA ILE A 76 -7.63 5.77 -8.34
C ILE A 76 -8.63 6.29 -9.38
N GLY A 77 -8.18 7.14 -10.30
CA GLY A 77 -9.01 7.66 -11.39
C GLY A 77 -9.55 6.56 -12.31
N GLN A 78 -8.72 5.61 -12.71
CA GLN A 78 -9.12 4.47 -13.53
C GLN A 78 -10.19 3.62 -12.82
N SER A 79 -9.99 3.30 -11.54
CA SER A 79 -10.98 2.51 -10.78
C SER A 79 -12.34 3.21 -10.68
N ILE A 80 -12.34 4.54 -10.52
CA ILE A 80 -13.57 5.33 -10.51
C ILE A 80 -14.26 5.31 -11.88
N MET A 81 -13.49 5.43 -12.97
CA MET A 81 -14.05 5.37 -14.33
C MET A 81 -14.64 3.99 -14.65
N GLU A 82 -13.95 2.92 -14.26
CA GLU A 82 -14.43 1.55 -14.42
C GLU A 82 -15.72 1.33 -13.61
N GLU A 83 -15.80 1.86 -12.39
CA GLU A 83 -17.02 1.80 -11.57
C GLU A 83 -18.21 2.53 -12.21
N LYS A 84 -17.95 3.68 -12.83
CA LYS A 84 -18.99 4.49 -13.48
C LYS A 84 -19.45 3.91 -14.83
N THR A 85 -18.59 3.13 -15.50
CA THR A 85 -18.88 2.54 -16.82
C THR A 85 -19.36 1.09 -16.76
N ALA A 86 -19.17 0.40 -15.62
CA ALA A 86 -19.57 -0.99 -15.46
C ALA A 86 -21.10 -1.10 -15.33
N SER A 87 -21.77 -1.53 -16.37
CA SER A 87 -23.20 -1.89 -16.33
C SER A 87 -23.46 -3.29 -15.73
N GLU A 88 -22.42 -4.06 -15.41
CA GLU A 88 -22.50 -5.32 -14.65
C GLU A 88 -21.45 -5.35 -13.53
N PRO A 89 -21.80 -5.87 -12.34
CA PRO A 89 -20.81 -6.02 -11.28
C PRO A 89 -19.80 -7.09 -11.66
N ALA A 90 -18.58 -6.67 -12.04
CA ALA A 90 -17.47 -7.60 -12.09
C ALA A 90 -17.33 -8.26 -10.71
N PRO A 91 -16.94 -9.58 -10.63
CA PRO A 91 -16.73 -10.24 -9.36
C PRO A 91 -15.69 -9.45 -8.57
N THR A 92 -16.18 -8.73 -7.57
CA THR A 92 -15.37 -7.92 -6.68
C THR A 92 -14.85 -8.85 -5.58
N PHE A 93 -13.58 -8.70 -5.23
CA PHE A 93 -13.09 -9.19 -3.94
C PHE A 93 -14.11 -8.78 -2.88
N ASP A 94 -14.57 -9.74 -2.08
CA ASP A 94 -15.52 -9.46 -1.01
C ASP A 94 -14.86 -8.55 0.03
N LEU A 95 -15.22 -7.27 -0.02
CA LEU A 95 -14.70 -6.26 0.88
C LEU A 95 -15.36 -6.29 2.27
N THR A 96 -16.30 -7.20 2.51
CA THR A 96 -17.02 -7.31 3.78
C THR A 96 -16.05 -7.59 4.94
N HIS A 97 -14.99 -8.37 4.67
CA HIS A 97 -13.93 -8.71 5.62
C HIS A 97 -12.57 -8.09 5.27
N LYS A 98 -12.56 -7.01 4.47
CA LYS A 98 -11.33 -6.39 3.95
C LYS A 98 -10.26 -6.19 5.03
N LYS A 99 -10.61 -5.60 6.17
CA LYS A 99 -9.66 -5.28 7.25
C LYS A 99 -9.05 -6.52 7.88
N GLU A 100 -9.84 -7.56 8.07
CA GLU A 100 -9.37 -8.83 8.61
C GLU A 100 -8.39 -9.47 7.64
N THR A 101 -8.73 -9.50 6.36
CA THR A 101 -7.87 -10.04 5.30
C THR A 101 -6.58 -9.24 5.14
N GLU A 102 -6.64 -7.91 5.18
CA GLU A 102 -5.44 -7.04 5.16
C GLU A 102 -4.51 -7.36 6.33
N GLU A 103 -5.05 -7.57 7.52
CA GLU A 103 -4.25 -7.92 8.71
C GLU A 103 -3.67 -9.34 8.64
N GLU A 104 -4.42 -10.30 8.08
CA GLU A 104 -3.94 -11.67 7.86
C GLU A 104 -2.80 -11.70 6.83
N ILE A 105 -2.96 -11.00 5.70
CA ILE A 105 -1.90 -10.85 4.69
C ILE A 105 -0.68 -10.17 5.32
N ARG A 106 -0.87 -9.12 6.10
CA ARG A 106 0.22 -8.41 6.77
C ARG A 106 1.05 -9.36 7.64
N LYS A 107 0.40 -10.15 8.50
CA LYS A 107 1.06 -11.10 9.40
C LYS A 107 1.79 -12.20 8.63
N ALA A 108 1.12 -12.78 7.64
CA ALA A 108 1.68 -13.86 6.83
C ALA A 108 2.88 -13.35 5.99
N PHE A 109 2.78 -12.16 5.42
CA PHE A 109 3.86 -11.55 4.65
C PHE A 109 5.10 -11.26 5.51
N ILE A 110 4.93 -10.67 6.70
CA ILE A 110 6.03 -10.45 7.66
C ILE A 110 6.71 -11.78 8.02
N LYS A 111 5.93 -12.85 8.21
CA LYS A 111 6.44 -14.18 8.50
C LYS A 111 7.29 -14.71 7.36
N ILE A 112 6.79 -14.66 6.11
CA ILE A 112 7.55 -15.09 4.92
C ILE A 112 8.87 -14.31 4.81
N LEU A 113 8.83 -12.99 4.91
CA LEU A 113 10.05 -12.18 4.85
C LEU A 113 11.05 -12.59 5.92
N LYS A 114 10.59 -12.79 7.16
CA LYS A 114 11.46 -13.21 8.28
C LYS A 114 12.08 -14.60 8.04
N GLU A 115 11.31 -15.55 7.56
CA GLU A 115 11.78 -16.91 7.28
C GLU A 115 12.78 -16.95 6.13
N LYS A 116 12.57 -16.15 5.08
CA LYS A 116 13.41 -16.16 3.88
C LYS A 116 14.65 -15.28 3.99
N SER A 117 14.57 -14.13 4.64
CA SER A 117 15.70 -13.20 4.78
C SER A 117 16.45 -13.33 6.10
N GLY A 118 15.95 -14.12 7.04
CA GLY A 118 16.49 -14.23 8.40
C GLY A 118 16.18 -13.01 9.29
N LYS A 119 15.65 -11.93 8.70
CA LYS A 119 15.26 -10.70 9.40
C LYS A 119 13.91 -10.22 8.90
N GLY A 120 12.90 -10.17 9.78
CA GLY A 120 11.62 -9.55 9.42
C GLY A 120 11.71 -8.03 9.31
N PRO A 121 10.79 -7.40 8.60
CA PRO A 121 10.63 -5.96 8.60
C PRO A 121 10.27 -5.48 10.01
N ARG A 122 10.54 -4.19 10.28
CA ARG A 122 10.07 -3.55 11.52
C ARG A 122 8.55 -3.49 11.55
N ASP A 123 7.95 -3.22 10.39
CA ASP A 123 6.50 -3.16 10.24
C ASP A 123 6.07 -3.30 8.76
N ALA A 124 4.77 -3.55 8.55
CA ALA A 124 4.15 -3.62 7.25
C ALA A 124 2.73 -3.04 7.28
N ALA A 125 2.28 -2.52 6.14
CA ALA A 125 0.90 -2.12 5.90
C ALA A 125 0.41 -2.75 4.60
N VAL A 126 -0.84 -3.17 4.58
CA VAL A 126 -1.48 -3.81 3.42
C VAL A 126 -2.71 -3.01 3.03
N PHE A 127 -2.87 -2.79 1.74
CA PHE A 127 -4.04 -2.16 1.14
C PHE A 127 -4.60 -3.06 0.06
N ILE A 128 -5.86 -3.43 0.20
CA ILE A 128 -6.61 -4.13 -0.83
C ILE A 128 -7.51 -3.12 -1.54
N SER A 129 -7.42 -3.05 -2.84
CA SER A 129 -8.36 -2.36 -3.71
C SER A 129 -9.07 -3.36 -4.62
N ARG A 130 -9.94 -2.90 -5.53
CA ARG A 130 -10.70 -3.81 -6.40
C ARG A 130 -9.84 -4.73 -7.26
N ASP A 131 -8.70 -4.25 -7.70
CA ASP A 131 -7.83 -4.88 -8.70
C ASP A 131 -6.40 -5.11 -8.21
N THR A 132 -6.04 -4.55 -7.06
CA THR A 132 -4.67 -4.61 -6.56
C THR A 132 -4.59 -4.83 -5.06
N ILE A 133 -3.50 -5.48 -4.65
CA ILE A 133 -3.05 -5.56 -3.26
C ILE A 133 -1.69 -4.87 -3.20
N GLU A 134 -1.59 -3.81 -2.42
CA GLU A 134 -0.33 -3.12 -2.15
C GLU A 134 0.16 -3.48 -0.76
N ILE A 135 1.41 -3.93 -0.66
CA ILE A 135 2.08 -4.25 0.60
C ILE A 135 3.28 -3.32 0.74
N SER A 136 3.23 -2.43 1.73
CA SER A 136 4.34 -1.57 2.11
C SER A 136 5.05 -2.13 3.32
N VAL A 137 6.37 -2.28 3.28
CA VAL A 137 7.19 -2.73 4.42
C VAL A 137 8.24 -1.69 4.80
N TYR A 138 8.58 -1.67 6.07
CA TYR A 138 9.46 -0.68 6.66
C TYR A 138 10.51 -1.36 7.53
N GLY A 139 11.73 -0.81 7.53
CA GLY A 139 12.81 -1.30 8.39
C GLY A 139 13.34 -2.67 7.97
N VAL A 140 13.46 -2.91 6.69
CA VAL A 140 13.91 -4.19 6.09
C VAL A 140 15.43 -4.30 5.99
N LEU A 141 16.14 -3.18 5.87
CA LEU A 141 17.59 -3.17 5.66
C LEU A 141 18.35 -3.83 6.80
N SER A 142 19.23 -4.75 6.45
CA SER A 142 20.19 -5.36 7.37
C SER A 142 21.26 -4.36 7.82
N LEU A 143 22.02 -4.71 8.85
CA LEU A 143 23.15 -3.86 9.31
C LEU A 143 24.21 -3.71 8.22
N SER A 144 24.50 -4.78 7.48
CA SER A 144 25.48 -4.75 6.37
C SER A 144 25.03 -3.80 5.25
N GLU A 145 23.77 -3.84 4.86
CA GLU A 145 23.21 -2.92 3.87
C GLU A 145 23.24 -1.46 4.33
N LYS A 146 22.95 -1.20 5.60
CA LYS A 146 23.11 0.13 6.19
C LYS A 146 24.56 0.63 6.17
N VAL A 147 25.53 -0.26 6.28
CA VAL A 147 26.95 0.09 6.10
C VAL A 147 27.24 0.38 4.62
N LEU A 148 26.74 -0.42 3.69
CA LEU A 148 26.90 -0.18 2.25
C LEU A 148 26.31 1.16 1.82
N LEU A 149 25.16 1.55 2.36
CA LEU A 149 24.47 2.80 2.05
C LEU A 149 25.19 4.06 2.54
N LYS A 150 26.25 3.94 3.35
CA LYS A 150 27.15 5.08 3.62
C LYS A 150 27.84 5.60 2.35
N ASN A 151 27.93 4.78 1.31
CA ASN A 151 28.36 5.19 -0.01
C ASN A 151 27.16 5.21 -0.96
N ILE A 152 26.79 6.39 -1.45
CA ILE A 152 25.66 6.61 -2.35
C ILE A 152 25.70 5.74 -3.62
N LYS A 153 26.88 5.37 -4.09
CA LYS A 153 27.04 4.51 -5.27
C LYS A 153 26.47 3.09 -5.08
N ASN A 154 26.30 2.66 -3.84
CA ASN A 154 25.80 1.32 -3.52
C ASN A 154 24.27 1.25 -3.46
N ILE A 155 23.55 2.36 -3.58
CA ILE A 155 22.09 2.41 -3.46
C ILE A 155 21.45 1.47 -4.47
N GLY A 156 21.79 1.63 -5.75
CA GLY A 156 21.21 0.80 -6.81
C GLY A 156 21.46 -0.69 -6.61
N HIS A 157 22.62 -1.07 -6.07
CA HIS A 157 22.93 -2.47 -5.77
C HIS A 157 22.04 -3.03 -4.64
N VAL A 158 21.85 -2.26 -3.57
CA VAL A 158 20.98 -2.67 -2.45
C VAL A 158 19.54 -2.78 -2.94
N GLU A 159 19.04 -1.77 -3.65
CA GLU A 159 17.68 -1.79 -4.18
C GLU A 159 17.42 -2.92 -5.16
N GLU A 160 18.38 -3.22 -6.02
CA GLU A 160 18.29 -4.34 -6.96
C GLU A 160 18.31 -5.69 -6.26
N THR A 161 19.15 -5.86 -5.24
CA THR A 161 19.17 -7.08 -4.42
C THR A 161 17.81 -7.37 -3.81
N HIS A 162 17.15 -6.34 -3.29
CA HIS A 162 15.81 -6.48 -2.72
C HIS A 162 14.76 -6.80 -3.80
N ARG A 163 14.82 -6.19 -4.98
CA ARG A 163 13.92 -6.56 -6.10
C ARG A 163 14.08 -8.03 -6.50
N LEU A 164 15.32 -8.48 -6.66
CA LEU A 164 15.61 -9.89 -6.98
C LEU A 164 15.13 -10.84 -5.88
N PHE A 165 15.26 -10.45 -4.63
CA PHE A 165 14.74 -11.22 -3.52
C PHE A 165 13.22 -11.42 -3.60
N TYR A 166 12.44 -10.37 -3.90
CA TYR A 166 11.00 -10.48 -4.09
C TYR A 166 10.63 -11.42 -5.24
N HIS A 167 11.33 -11.34 -6.37
CA HIS A 167 11.12 -12.28 -7.48
C HIS A 167 11.45 -13.72 -7.10
N ALA A 168 12.47 -13.94 -6.26
CA ALA A 168 12.81 -15.27 -5.79
C ALA A 168 11.76 -15.90 -4.89
N ILE A 169 10.98 -15.10 -4.15
CA ILE A 169 9.91 -15.55 -3.25
C ILE A 169 8.50 -15.25 -3.77
N GLU A 170 8.38 -14.83 -5.03
CA GLU A 170 7.12 -14.43 -5.66
C GLU A 170 6.04 -15.50 -5.51
N LYS A 171 6.41 -16.75 -5.78
CA LYS A 171 5.47 -17.87 -5.72
C LYS A 171 4.87 -18.04 -4.32
N GLU A 172 5.70 -17.97 -3.28
CA GLU A 172 5.22 -18.12 -1.90
C GLU A 172 4.27 -16.99 -1.51
N ILE A 173 4.56 -15.77 -1.97
CA ILE A 173 3.71 -14.61 -1.68
C ILE A 173 2.38 -14.71 -2.43
N THR A 174 2.40 -15.08 -3.70
CA THR A 174 1.19 -15.21 -4.51
C THR A 174 0.31 -16.37 -4.03
N ASP A 175 0.89 -17.51 -3.68
CA ASP A 175 0.18 -18.65 -3.11
C ASP A 175 -0.47 -18.27 -1.76
N MET A 176 0.28 -17.66 -0.85
CA MET A 176 -0.22 -17.16 0.44
C MET A 176 -1.37 -16.16 0.26
N THR A 177 -1.21 -15.22 -0.66
CA THR A 177 -2.25 -14.22 -0.93
C THR A 177 -3.51 -14.87 -1.48
N LYS A 178 -3.37 -15.83 -2.42
CA LYS A 178 -4.48 -16.59 -2.97
C LYS A 178 -5.21 -17.40 -1.88
N ASP A 179 -4.47 -18.05 -0.98
CA ASP A 179 -5.07 -18.83 0.11
C ASP A 179 -5.90 -17.96 1.06
N LEU A 180 -5.45 -16.72 1.33
CA LEU A 180 -6.15 -15.80 2.23
C LEU A 180 -7.31 -15.05 1.56
N THR A 181 -7.20 -14.79 0.25
CA THR A 181 -8.19 -13.98 -0.48
C THR A 181 -9.17 -14.82 -1.31
N GLY A 182 -8.88 -16.11 -1.53
CA GLY A 182 -9.60 -16.95 -2.47
C GLY A 182 -9.38 -16.57 -3.93
N THR A 183 -8.58 -15.55 -4.22
CA THR A 183 -8.40 -14.99 -5.57
C THR A 183 -6.92 -15.01 -5.97
N PRO A 184 -6.57 -15.52 -7.15
CA PRO A 184 -5.19 -15.53 -7.61
C PRO A 184 -4.71 -14.10 -7.89
N VAL A 185 -3.43 -13.88 -7.60
CA VAL A 185 -2.75 -12.63 -7.85
C VAL A 185 -1.46 -12.86 -8.61
N GLU A 186 -0.98 -11.84 -9.30
CA GLU A 186 0.36 -11.82 -9.89
C GLU A 186 1.16 -10.65 -9.35
N LEU A 187 2.47 -10.81 -9.24
CA LEU A 187 3.38 -9.73 -8.86
C LEU A 187 3.45 -8.71 -10.00
N GLY A 188 3.08 -7.47 -9.71
CA GLY A 188 3.15 -6.35 -10.66
C GLY A 188 4.45 -5.58 -10.51
N THR A 189 4.52 -4.67 -9.57
CA THR A 189 5.68 -3.79 -9.38
C THR A 189 6.27 -3.89 -7.99
N ILE A 190 7.60 -3.77 -7.91
CA ILE A 190 8.35 -3.68 -6.66
C ILE A 190 9.11 -2.37 -6.68
N LYS A 191 8.79 -1.48 -5.75
CA LYS A 191 9.53 -0.24 -5.52
C LYS A 191 10.34 -0.38 -4.24
N VAL A 192 11.64 -0.23 -4.33
CA VAL A 192 12.55 -0.23 -3.19
C VAL A 192 13.12 1.17 -3.04
N ASN A 193 13.06 1.72 -1.85
CA ASN A 193 13.70 2.96 -1.48
C ASN A 193 14.63 2.71 -0.30
N ALA A 194 15.89 2.45 -0.59
CA ALA A 194 16.90 2.11 0.41
C ALA A 194 17.16 3.27 1.40
N PHE A 195 17.06 4.53 0.97
CA PHE A 195 17.22 5.67 1.87
C PHE A 195 16.13 5.76 2.94
N LYS A 196 14.90 5.45 2.56
CA LYS A 196 13.74 5.50 3.46
C LYS A 196 13.56 4.19 4.23
N ASP A 197 14.40 3.19 4.00
CA ASP A 197 14.26 1.83 4.54
C ASP A 197 12.81 1.33 4.35
N ARG A 198 12.28 1.52 3.10
CA ARG A 198 10.89 1.22 2.71
C ARG A 198 10.84 0.51 1.38
N GLU A 199 9.96 -0.47 1.29
CA GLU A 199 9.63 -1.18 0.06
C GLU A 199 8.13 -1.23 -0.15
N VAL A 200 7.73 -1.29 -1.41
CA VAL A 200 6.33 -1.44 -1.80
C VAL A 200 6.24 -2.52 -2.87
N ALA A 201 5.56 -3.60 -2.55
CA ALA A 201 5.21 -4.64 -3.51
C ALA A 201 3.73 -4.52 -3.88
N ARG A 202 3.42 -4.53 -5.17
CA ARG A 202 2.06 -4.47 -5.71
C ARG A 202 1.74 -5.73 -6.47
N PHE A 203 0.58 -6.28 -6.16
CA PHE A 203 0.03 -7.46 -6.81
C PHE A 203 -1.24 -7.08 -7.53
N ARG A 204 -1.40 -7.56 -8.74
CA ARG A 204 -2.64 -7.45 -9.51
C ARG A 204 -3.54 -8.64 -9.20
N ILE A 205 -4.79 -8.37 -8.89
CA ILE A 205 -5.81 -9.41 -8.69
C ILE A 205 -6.24 -9.90 -10.07
N LEU A 206 -6.11 -11.21 -10.29
CA LEU A 206 -6.48 -11.82 -11.56
C LEU A 206 -7.98 -12.12 -11.56
N ARG A 207 -8.67 -11.69 -12.62
CA ARG A 207 -10.10 -11.95 -12.84
C ARG A 207 -10.21 -13.13 -13.80
N TYR A 208 -11.06 -14.07 -13.47
CA TYR A 208 -11.46 -15.15 -14.34
C TYR A 208 -12.86 -14.90 -14.89
#